data_bd40e2d40832cc78bf35d1f31b8a982b
#
_entry.id   bd40e2d40832cc78bf35d1f31b8a982b
#
_cell.length_a   1.000
_cell.length_b   1.000
_cell.length_c   1.000
_cell.angle_alpha   90.00
_cell.angle_beta   90.00
_cell.angle_gamma   90.00
#
_symmetry.space_group_name_H-M   'P 1'
#
loop_
_entity.id
_entity.type
_entity.pdbx_description
1 polymer ?
#
loop_
_entity_poly.entity_id
_entity_poly.type
_entity_poly.pdbx_seq_one_letter_code
_entity_poly.pdbx_strand_id
1 'polypeptide(L)'
;MSVPASKHVQVALIAALFSIGATAALDARGADTDADTCYKDPSGRIVRRRQPGFTPVPCPTQKNDIDQSRRMQPVSPDQPQNLPGRPGLPDRGAPPPVSPVTRPSVTDYVDAVPVPDRWRIVDSLGYTESFFDPYNRNPLKADKPFHGDWFFNVALFSDTSFVSRNVVSPSGSSSTANAGENDVFGGTHQTAFSQTVGTEFVLYKGDTTFKPPDLEFRFAPVFNFNRATVSELQQLNVNPDAGETRNDNFVGIQTAFIDKHLRDVSDRYDFDSIRVGIQPFSADFRGFLFQDNQLGVRLFGNRENNLYQYNLAYFRRIEKDTNSGLNDLGQPLRHDDVVVANLYRQDMPVAGFTSQVTVVYNRNREGDETHYDSNGFLVRPEALGLQIGRDYDVVYLGYNGDGHFGPYNLTASAYYATGHETPGTFALGRDTISAWFGAIELSRDFDWFRGRLSLLYGSGDKNPFDHKATGFDAIQENPQFAGGDTSYWISQAVPLVGGGGVTISGPNGVLNDLRSSKDEGQSNFTNPGIFLAGLGGDADVLPQLRASFNFNYLSFIDTEVIDVARAQGGVPKHIGEDASASLIYRPLMSQNIVLRASYARLIAARGFNALFPHANPQYFLLNAVFAY
;
A
#
# COMPACT_ATOMS: atom_id res chain seq x y z
N MET A 1 5.41 -6.12 -44.36
CA MET A 1 6.52 -5.33 -43.80
C MET A 1 5.90 -4.38 -42.77
N SER A 2 5.78 -4.80 -41.56
CA SER A 2 5.33 -3.97 -40.42
C SER A 2 6.54 -3.71 -39.54
N VAL A 3 6.84 -2.43 -39.37
CA VAL A 3 7.95 -1.95 -38.53
C VAL A 3 7.60 -2.25 -37.07
N PRO A 4 8.46 -2.91 -36.28
CA PRO A 4 8.21 -3.11 -34.87
C PRO A 4 8.31 -1.77 -34.13
N ALA A 5 7.27 -1.40 -33.38
CA ALA A 5 7.30 -0.26 -32.49
C ALA A 5 8.39 -0.49 -31.43
N SER A 6 9.40 0.36 -31.50
CA SER A 6 10.69 0.12 -30.88
C SER A 6 10.64 0.18 -29.34
N LYS A 7 11.41 -0.70 -28.71
CA LYS A 7 11.72 -0.71 -27.29
C LYS A 7 12.24 0.65 -26.75
N HIS A 8 12.71 1.53 -27.63
CA HIS A 8 13.19 2.87 -27.31
C HIS A 8 12.09 3.88 -26.95
N VAL A 9 10.84 3.66 -27.37
CA VAL A 9 9.72 4.55 -27.02
C VAL A 9 9.26 4.34 -25.59
N GLN A 10 9.29 3.10 -25.09
CA GLN A 10 8.88 2.81 -23.71
C GLN A 10 9.90 3.30 -22.67
N VAL A 11 11.20 3.15 -22.96
CA VAL A 11 12.29 3.67 -22.11
C VAL A 11 12.37 5.20 -22.21
N ALA A 12 12.11 5.77 -23.37
CA ALA A 12 12.09 7.22 -23.57
C ALA A 12 10.90 7.89 -22.85
N LEU A 13 9.75 7.21 -22.73
CA LEU A 13 8.61 7.75 -21.98
C LEU A 13 8.88 7.80 -20.46
N ILE A 14 9.54 6.81 -19.92
CA ILE A 14 9.95 6.77 -18.52
C ILE A 14 11.04 7.84 -18.25
N ALA A 15 12.02 7.97 -19.15
CA ALA A 15 13.05 8.98 -19.04
C ALA A 15 12.51 10.41 -19.26
N ALA A 16 11.52 10.59 -20.13
CA ALA A 16 10.87 11.88 -20.36
C ALA A 16 10.02 12.33 -19.14
N LEU A 17 9.37 11.40 -18.44
CA LEU A 17 8.61 11.74 -17.23
C LEU A 17 9.53 12.12 -16.06
N PHE A 18 10.71 11.51 -15.96
CA PHE A 18 11.72 11.95 -14.98
C PHE A 18 12.34 13.32 -15.33
N SER A 19 12.48 13.64 -16.63
CA SER A 19 12.99 14.94 -17.07
C SER A 19 11.95 16.06 -16.98
N ILE A 20 10.66 15.78 -17.14
CA ILE A 20 9.57 16.76 -16.97
C ILE A 20 9.41 17.12 -15.47
N GLY A 21 9.59 16.19 -14.55
CA GLY A 21 9.61 16.48 -13.12
C GLY A 21 10.76 17.39 -12.69
N ALA A 22 11.94 17.22 -13.29
CA ALA A 22 13.11 18.04 -13.00
C ALA A 22 13.04 19.44 -13.62
N THR A 23 12.44 19.58 -14.82
CA THR A 23 12.26 20.88 -15.48
C THR A 23 11.12 21.70 -14.87
N ALA A 24 10.05 21.07 -14.39
CA ALA A 24 8.97 21.76 -13.67
C ALA A 24 9.44 22.34 -12.33
N ALA A 25 10.43 21.75 -11.69
CA ALA A 25 11.04 22.28 -10.46
C ALA A 25 11.98 23.46 -10.71
N LEU A 26 12.52 23.61 -11.93
CA LEU A 26 13.40 24.72 -12.32
C LEU A 26 12.61 25.95 -12.80
N ASP A 27 11.44 25.79 -13.41
CA ASP A 27 10.61 26.92 -13.87
C ASP A 27 9.79 27.58 -12.74
N ALA A 28 9.70 26.99 -11.57
CA ALA A 28 9.04 27.61 -10.41
C ALA A 28 9.86 28.73 -9.73
N ARG A 29 11.07 29.00 -10.21
CA ARG A 29 11.94 30.10 -9.69
C ARG A 29 11.97 31.36 -10.54
N GLY A 30 11.18 31.49 -11.60
CA GLY A 30 11.29 32.54 -12.60
C GLY A 30 10.04 33.37 -12.86
N ALA A 31 9.08 33.48 -11.94
CA ALA A 31 7.92 34.36 -12.15
C ALA A 31 7.42 34.99 -10.85
N ASP A 32 8.26 35.79 -10.22
CA ASP A 32 7.83 36.60 -9.07
C ASP A 32 8.36 38.03 -9.19
N THR A 33 7.72 38.83 -10.03
CA THR A 33 7.93 40.30 -10.08
C THR A 33 6.66 41.08 -10.43
N ASP A 34 5.45 40.64 -10.05
CA ASP A 34 4.26 41.50 -10.14
C ASP A 34 3.17 41.15 -9.09
N ALA A 35 3.56 40.65 -7.91
CA ALA A 35 2.60 40.18 -6.88
C ALA A 35 1.91 41.31 -6.10
N ASP A 36 2.40 42.57 -6.18
CA ASP A 36 1.94 43.66 -5.33
C ASP A 36 1.13 44.75 -6.04
N THR A 37 0.71 44.55 -7.29
CA THR A 37 -0.06 45.56 -8.02
C THR A 37 -1.50 45.14 -8.21
N CYS A 38 -2.45 45.82 -7.61
CA CYS A 38 -3.86 45.70 -7.84
C CYS A 38 -4.37 46.78 -8.81
N TYR A 39 -5.55 46.64 -9.33
CA TYR A 39 -6.16 47.56 -10.30
C TYR A 39 -7.53 48.01 -9.78
N LYS A 40 -7.80 49.31 -9.90
CA LYS A 40 -9.09 49.90 -9.55
C LYS A 40 -9.94 50.06 -10.81
N ASP A 41 -11.13 49.53 -10.80
CA ASP A 41 -12.11 49.66 -11.89
C ASP A 41 -12.80 51.04 -11.86
N PRO A 42 -13.54 51.45 -12.90
CA PRO A 42 -14.25 52.74 -12.95
C PRO A 42 -15.31 52.87 -11.86
N SER A 43 -15.75 51.78 -11.22
CA SER A 43 -16.69 51.81 -10.10
C SER A 43 -16.04 51.94 -8.74
N GLY A 44 -14.67 51.95 -8.70
CA GLY A 44 -13.91 52.08 -7.47
C GLY A 44 -13.49 50.78 -6.80
N ARG A 45 -13.82 49.63 -7.37
CA ARG A 45 -13.54 48.31 -6.83
C ARG A 45 -12.11 47.86 -7.16
N ILE A 46 -11.39 47.28 -6.21
CA ILE A 46 -10.02 46.82 -6.38
C ILE A 46 -10.02 45.33 -6.78
N VAL A 47 -9.35 45.00 -7.89
CA VAL A 47 -9.22 43.67 -8.44
C VAL A 47 -7.74 43.37 -8.77
N ARG A 48 -7.34 42.08 -8.72
CA ARG A 48 -5.96 41.67 -9.01
C ARG A 48 -5.67 41.43 -10.50
N ARG A 49 -6.65 41.59 -11.38
CA ARG A 49 -6.51 41.32 -12.81
C ARG A 49 -6.55 42.61 -13.62
N ARG A 50 -5.54 42.87 -14.44
CA ARG A 50 -5.49 44.03 -15.33
C ARG A 50 -6.54 43.89 -16.46
N GLN A 51 -7.32 44.95 -16.65
CA GLN A 51 -8.22 45.11 -17.81
C GLN A 51 -8.06 46.50 -18.42
N PRO A 52 -8.37 46.70 -19.69
CA PRO A 52 -8.33 48.01 -20.33
C PRO A 52 -9.23 49.01 -19.57
N GLY A 53 -8.65 50.17 -19.19
CA GLY A 53 -9.35 51.22 -18.44
C GLY A 53 -9.21 51.14 -16.91
N PHE A 54 -8.45 50.19 -16.37
CA PHE A 54 -8.19 50.08 -14.93
C PHE A 54 -6.91 50.80 -14.52
N THR A 55 -6.93 51.53 -13.42
CA THR A 55 -5.76 52.22 -12.88
C THR A 55 -5.00 51.38 -11.88
N PRO A 56 -3.65 51.25 -11.96
CA PRO A 56 -2.86 50.49 -11.01
C PRO A 56 -2.89 51.18 -9.64
N VAL A 57 -3.10 50.38 -8.57
CA VAL A 57 -3.09 50.83 -7.17
C VAL A 57 -2.37 49.78 -6.31
N PRO A 58 -1.72 50.15 -5.20
CA PRO A 58 -1.19 49.17 -4.27
C PRO A 58 -2.30 48.22 -3.78
N CYS A 59 -2.05 46.95 -3.70
CA CYS A 59 -3.00 46.01 -3.13
C CYS A 59 -3.26 46.34 -1.67
N PRO A 60 -4.53 46.39 -1.23
CA PRO A 60 -4.81 46.55 0.20
C PRO A 60 -4.22 45.30 0.90
N THR A 61 -3.34 45.55 1.85
CA THR A 61 -2.87 44.52 2.77
C THR A 61 -4.07 43.98 3.52
N GLN A 62 -4.51 42.79 3.18
CA GLN A 62 -5.48 42.06 4.01
C GLN A 62 -4.77 41.80 5.35
N LYS A 63 -5.20 42.47 6.39
CA LYS A 63 -4.98 42.00 7.75
C LYS A 63 -5.78 40.70 7.90
N ASN A 64 -5.13 39.59 7.64
CA ASN A 64 -5.61 38.30 8.10
C ASN A 64 -5.36 38.26 9.61
N ASP A 65 -6.36 38.58 10.38
CA ASP A 65 -6.35 38.48 11.84
C ASP A 65 -6.54 37.01 12.32
N ILE A 66 -6.10 36.05 11.54
CA ILE A 66 -5.94 34.66 12.00
C ILE A 66 -4.54 34.24 11.59
N ASP A 67 -3.60 34.54 12.48
CA ASP A 67 -2.25 34.00 12.41
C ASP A 67 -2.27 32.51 12.71
N GLN A 68 -2.40 31.70 11.65
CA GLN A 68 -2.23 30.24 11.72
C GLN A 68 -0.76 29.81 11.63
N SER A 69 0.17 30.75 11.61
CA SER A 69 1.61 30.47 11.58
C SER A 69 2.24 30.40 12.98
N ARG A 70 1.60 29.72 13.94
CA ARG A 70 2.28 29.32 15.18
C ARG A 70 3.12 28.05 15.02
N ARG A 71 3.62 27.76 13.84
CA ARG A 71 4.84 26.99 13.71
C ARG A 71 5.99 27.96 13.86
N MET A 72 6.58 28.01 15.04
CA MET A 72 7.86 28.68 15.25
C MET A 72 8.85 28.06 14.25
N GLN A 73 9.23 28.85 13.24
CA GLN A 73 10.43 28.51 12.48
C GLN A 73 11.59 28.53 13.47
N PRO A 74 12.50 27.54 13.42
CA PRO A 74 13.69 27.59 14.24
C PRO A 74 14.47 28.84 13.86
N VAL A 75 14.53 29.82 14.76
CA VAL A 75 15.33 31.02 14.60
C VAL A 75 16.77 30.57 14.66
N SER A 76 17.51 30.79 13.57
CA SER A 76 18.98 30.64 13.58
C SER A 76 19.55 31.54 14.71
N PRO A 77 20.45 31.01 15.56
CA PRO A 77 20.95 31.76 16.71
C PRO A 77 21.71 33.08 16.38
N ASP A 78 22.04 33.29 15.11
CA ASP A 78 22.98 34.35 14.68
C ASP A 78 22.32 35.48 13.89
N GLN A 79 20.99 35.61 13.82
CA GLN A 79 20.36 36.77 13.22
C GLN A 79 19.76 37.70 14.27
N PRO A 80 20.19 38.98 14.35
CA PRO A 80 19.55 39.98 15.21
C PRO A 80 18.12 40.23 14.69
N GLN A 81 17.12 39.96 15.52
CA GLN A 81 15.73 40.30 15.22
C GLN A 81 15.53 41.79 15.29
N ASN A 82 15.39 42.46 14.15
CA ASN A 82 14.84 43.81 14.08
C ASN A 82 13.32 43.74 14.31
N LEU A 83 12.87 43.90 15.54
CA LEU A 83 11.47 44.14 15.85
C LEU A 83 11.06 45.51 15.27
N PRO A 84 9.97 45.62 14.48
CA PRO A 84 9.50 46.90 13.99
C PRO A 84 9.14 47.82 15.18
N GLY A 85 9.74 48.97 15.24
CA GLY A 85 9.50 49.97 16.27
C GLY A 85 8.01 50.37 16.29
N ARG A 86 7.40 50.50 17.47
CA ARG A 86 6.07 51.08 17.62
C ARG A 86 6.08 52.51 17.13
N PRO A 87 5.16 52.96 16.25
CA PRO A 87 5.07 54.34 15.83
C PRO A 87 4.82 55.24 17.06
N GLY A 88 5.69 56.23 17.26
CA GLY A 88 5.51 57.28 18.26
C GLY A 88 6.38 57.23 19.52
N LEU A 89 7.29 56.27 19.65
CA LEU A 89 8.31 56.29 20.71
C LEU A 89 9.66 56.80 20.16
N PRO A 90 10.40 57.66 20.90
CA PRO A 90 11.72 58.09 20.49
C PRO A 90 12.68 56.91 20.41
N ASP A 91 13.51 56.91 19.36
CA ASP A 91 14.53 55.92 19.10
C ASP A 91 15.45 55.76 20.32
N ARG A 92 15.22 54.75 21.11
CA ARG A 92 16.12 54.34 22.18
C ARG A 92 17.19 53.49 21.53
N GLY A 93 18.41 53.99 21.55
CA GLY A 93 19.59 53.32 21.00
C GLY A 93 19.59 51.80 21.22
N ALA A 94 20.32 51.09 20.37
CA ALA A 94 20.32 49.63 20.29
C ALA A 94 20.20 48.98 21.68
N PRO A 95 19.23 48.05 21.86
CA PRO A 95 19.08 47.38 23.14
C PRO A 95 20.41 46.72 23.51
N PRO A 96 20.78 46.72 24.80
CA PRO A 96 21.99 46.04 25.25
C PRO A 96 21.99 44.59 24.75
N PRO A 97 23.16 44.02 24.44
CA PRO A 97 23.24 42.63 23.97
C PRO A 97 22.52 41.73 24.98
N VAL A 98 21.46 41.08 24.52
CA VAL A 98 20.71 40.13 25.36
C VAL A 98 21.67 39.01 25.69
N SER A 99 22.00 38.84 26.96
CA SER A 99 22.76 37.67 27.41
C SER A 99 22.07 36.42 26.88
N PRO A 100 22.82 35.49 26.29
CA PRO A 100 22.22 34.26 25.79
C PRO A 100 21.45 33.59 26.93
N VAL A 101 20.13 33.52 26.80
CA VAL A 101 19.30 32.82 27.77
C VAL A 101 19.74 31.36 27.71
N THR A 102 20.31 30.87 28.81
CA THR A 102 20.67 29.47 28.95
C THR A 102 19.39 28.65 28.74
N ARG A 103 19.40 27.67 27.83
CA ARG A 103 18.27 26.78 27.67
C ARG A 103 17.96 26.14 29.02
N PRO A 104 16.70 26.14 29.48
CA PRO A 104 16.33 25.41 30.70
C PRO A 104 16.68 23.95 30.52
N SER A 105 17.27 23.33 31.53
CA SER A 105 17.55 21.90 31.53
C SER A 105 16.25 21.12 31.74
N VAL A 106 16.21 19.86 31.33
CA VAL A 106 15.05 18.99 31.61
C VAL A 106 14.77 18.91 33.12
N THR A 107 15.81 19.03 33.94
CA THR A 107 15.69 19.06 35.41
C THR A 107 14.99 20.31 35.96
N ASP A 108 14.94 21.41 35.20
CA ASP A 108 14.26 22.65 35.61
C ASP A 108 12.72 22.50 35.54
N TYR A 109 12.21 21.45 34.95
CA TYR A 109 10.78 21.14 34.82
C TYR A 109 10.32 20.01 35.75
N VAL A 110 11.16 19.50 36.64
CA VAL A 110 10.84 18.37 37.54
C VAL A 110 9.65 18.67 38.44
N ASP A 111 9.43 19.93 38.78
CA ASP A 111 8.33 20.39 39.63
C ASP A 111 7.15 20.97 38.80
N ALA A 112 7.18 20.87 37.47
CA ALA A 112 6.06 21.32 36.67
C ALA A 112 4.82 20.47 36.96
N VAL A 113 3.71 21.12 37.29
CA VAL A 113 2.42 20.45 37.43
C VAL A 113 2.08 19.84 36.07
N PRO A 114 1.88 18.52 35.97
CA PRO A 114 1.55 17.91 34.68
C PRO A 114 0.32 18.58 34.07
N VAL A 115 0.38 18.90 32.78
CA VAL A 115 -0.81 19.36 32.06
C VAL A 115 -1.89 18.29 32.21
N PRO A 116 -3.13 18.65 32.62
CA PRO A 116 -4.18 17.66 32.79
C PRO A 116 -4.39 16.91 31.47
N ASP A 117 -4.31 15.60 31.54
CA ASP A 117 -4.61 14.74 30.39
C ASP A 117 -6.09 14.81 30.04
N ARG A 118 -6.44 14.35 28.85
CA ARG A 118 -7.81 14.41 28.34
C ARG A 118 -8.84 13.85 29.34
N TRP A 119 -8.57 12.72 29.95
CA TRP A 119 -9.51 12.10 30.93
C TRP A 119 -9.71 12.95 32.19
N ARG A 120 -8.66 13.63 32.69
CA ARG A 120 -8.78 14.49 33.89
C ARG A 120 -9.62 15.73 33.60
N ILE A 121 -9.52 16.28 32.39
CA ILE A 121 -10.36 17.40 31.95
C ILE A 121 -11.82 16.95 31.90
N VAL A 122 -12.09 15.82 31.29
CA VAL A 122 -13.44 15.27 31.15
C VAL A 122 -14.06 14.94 32.52
N ASP A 123 -13.28 14.32 33.42
CA ASP A 123 -13.72 14.04 34.81
C ASP A 123 -14.00 15.32 35.57
N SER A 124 -13.17 16.35 35.46
CA SER A 124 -13.36 17.66 36.11
C SER A 124 -14.61 18.40 35.63
N LEU A 125 -15.08 18.13 34.41
CA LEU A 125 -16.31 18.66 33.86
C LEU A 125 -17.55 17.82 34.24
N GLY A 126 -17.38 16.73 34.96
CA GLY A 126 -18.47 15.88 35.45
C GLY A 126 -19.11 14.98 34.40
N TYR A 127 -18.45 14.74 33.28
CA TYR A 127 -18.94 13.81 32.25
C TYR A 127 -18.77 12.35 32.71
N THR A 128 -19.79 11.55 32.46
CA THR A 128 -19.80 10.10 32.77
C THR A 128 -19.15 9.30 31.65
N GLU A 129 -18.58 8.16 31.98
CA GLU A 129 -18.02 7.19 31.03
C GLU A 129 -19.10 6.56 30.15
N SER A 130 -18.74 6.23 28.90
CA SER A 130 -19.61 5.53 27.97
C SER A 130 -18.83 4.48 27.19
N PHE A 131 -19.20 3.20 27.34
CA PHE A 131 -18.60 2.09 26.57
C PHE A 131 -19.07 2.04 25.11
N PHE A 132 -20.15 2.75 24.77
CA PHE A 132 -20.72 2.74 23.43
C PHE A 132 -20.26 3.93 22.56
N ASP A 133 -19.61 4.93 23.14
CA ASP A 133 -18.99 6.01 22.38
C ASP A 133 -17.56 5.60 21.97
N PRO A 134 -17.27 5.37 20.67
CA PRO A 134 -15.95 4.91 20.25
C PRO A 134 -14.88 6.00 20.34
N TYR A 135 -15.22 7.25 20.63
CA TYR A 135 -14.31 8.39 20.56
C TYR A 135 -14.07 9.10 21.89
N ASN A 136 -15.06 9.11 22.79
CA ASN A 136 -15.00 9.95 23.97
C ASN A 136 -15.42 9.21 25.22
N ARG A 137 -14.74 9.48 26.33
CA ARG A 137 -15.10 8.98 27.66
C ARG A 137 -15.22 7.44 27.73
N ASN A 138 -14.48 6.75 26.87
CA ASN A 138 -14.55 5.30 26.79
C ASN A 138 -13.30 4.66 27.39
N PRO A 139 -13.40 4.01 28.55
CA PRO A 139 -12.23 3.38 29.18
C PRO A 139 -11.65 2.22 28.35
N LEU A 140 -12.44 1.63 27.42
CA LEU A 140 -11.95 0.62 26.49
C LEU A 140 -11.18 1.21 25.29
N LYS A 141 -11.07 2.53 25.21
CA LYS A 141 -10.32 3.25 24.16
C LYS A 141 -9.08 3.96 24.70
N ALA A 142 -8.59 3.51 25.85
CA ALA A 142 -7.45 4.09 26.52
C ALA A 142 -7.61 5.59 26.89
N ASP A 143 -8.84 6.04 27.09
CA ASP A 143 -9.11 7.43 27.47
C ASP A 143 -8.59 7.77 28.85
N LYS A 144 -8.41 6.75 29.71
CA LYS A 144 -7.77 6.88 31.01
C LYS A 144 -7.02 5.60 31.39
N PRO A 145 -6.00 5.69 32.26
CA PRO A 145 -5.32 4.49 32.72
C PRO A 145 -6.27 3.68 33.62
N PHE A 146 -6.20 2.34 33.51
CA PHE A 146 -6.94 1.45 34.41
C PHE A 146 -6.18 1.14 35.70
N HIS A 147 -4.84 1.26 35.66
CA HIS A 147 -3.99 1.08 36.84
C HIS A 147 -2.66 1.80 36.66
N GLY A 148 -2.37 2.80 37.52
CA GLY A 148 -1.13 3.57 37.43
C GLY A 148 -0.99 4.28 36.07
N ASP A 149 0.02 3.88 35.33
CA ASP A 149 0.32 4.36 33.95
C ASP A 149 0.03 3.32 32.86
N TRP A 150 -0.79 2.30 33.18
CA TRP A 150 -1.23 1.28 32.24
C TRP A 150 -2.55 1.65 31.58
N PHE A 151 -2.59 1.55 30.27
CA PHE A 151 -3.75 1.83 29.44
C PHE A 151 -4.18 0.58 28.68
N PHE A 152 -5.49 0.46 28.46
CA PHE A 152 -6.06 -0.65 27.72
C PHE A 152 -6.94 -0.12 26.59
N ASN A 153 -6.73 -0.65 25.37
CA ASN A 153 -7.52 -0.30 24.20
C ASN A 153 -8.07 -1.57 23.55
N VAL A 154 -9.34 -1.55 23.19
CA VAL A 154 -10.03 -2.60 22.45
C VAL A 154 -10.58 -2.00 21.16
N ALA A 155 -10.25 -2.62 20.05
CA ALA A 155 -10.88 -2.35 18.76
C ALA A 155 -11.61 -3.60 18.27
N LEU A 156 -12.77 -3.40 17.64
CA LEU A 156 -13.56 -4.44 17.01
C LEU A 156 -13.79 -4.04 15.55
N PHE A 157 -13.70 -4.98 14.64
CA PHE A 157 -14.12 -4.77 13.27
C PHE A 157 -14.91 -5.95 12.73
N SER A 158 -15.80 -5.65 11.81
CA SER A 158 -16.57 -6.62 11.04
C SER A 158 -16.51 -6.19 9.58
N ASP A 159 -16.02 -7.06 8.73
CA ASP A 159 -15.94 -6.87 7.28
C ASP A 159 -16.77 -7.94 6.60
N THR A 160 -17.82 -7.51 5.92
CA THR A 160 -18.74 -8.38 5.17
C THR A 160 -18.59 -8.07 3.70
N SER A 161 -18.29 -9.07 2.88
CA SER A 161 -18.22 -8.92 1.44
C SER A 161 -19.07 -9.95 0.70
N PHE A 162 -19.70 -9.50 -0.37
CA PHE A 162 -20.38 -10.34 -1.35
C PHE A 162 -19.85 -10.02 -2.73
N VAL A 163 -19.43 -11.06 -3.43
CA VAL A 163 -18.84 -10.98 -4.76
C VAL A 163 -19.68 -11.82 -5.73
N SER A 164 -19.96 -11.25 -6.89
CA SER A 164 -20.48 -11.99 -8.05
C SER A 164 -19.61 -11.67 -9.26
N ARG A 165 -19.04 -12.70 -9.90
CA ARG A 165 -18.07 -12.51 -10.97
C ARG A 165 -18.17 -13.59 -12.04
N ASN A 166 -17.83 -13.22 -13.27
CA ASN A 166 -17.55 -14.14 -14.35
C ASN A 166 -16.06 -14.00 -14.66
N VAL A 167 -15.23 -14.74 -13.94
CA VAL A 167 -13.78 -14.73 -14.10
C VAL A 167 -13.40 -16.11 -14.61
N VAL A 168 -12.45 -16.13 -15.51
CA VAL A 168 -11.91 -17.39 -15.98
C VAL A 168 -11.27 -18.11 -14.79
N SER A 169 -11.69 -19.35 -14.58
CA SER A 169 -11.08 -20.28 -13.64
C SER A 169 -10.68 -21.51 -14.43
N PRO A 170 -9.54 -21.46 -15.14
CA PRO A 170 -9.13 -22.59 -15.95
C PRO A 170 -8.90 -23.78 -15.03
N SER A 171 -9.62 -24.87 -15.27
CA SER A 171 -9.31 -26.15 -14.68
C SER A 171 -7.90 -26.57 -15.08
N GLY A 172 -7.22 -27.32 -14.23
CA GLY A 172 -5.79 -27.65 -14.38
C GLY A 172 -5.42 -28.08 -15.81
N SER A 173 -4.19 -27.84 -16.20
CA SER A 173 -3.67 -28.06 -17.56
C SER A 173 -3.94 -29.45 -18.15
N SER A 174 -4.25 -30.43 -17.32
CA SER A 174 -4.56 -31.79 -17.73
C SER A 174 -6.02 -32.03 -18.17
N SER A 175 -6.90 -31.07 -17.97
CA SER A 175 -8.34 -31.25 -18.18
C SER A 175 -8.87 -30.64 -19.48
N THR A 176 -8.09 -29.86 -20.22
CA THR A 176 -8.54 -29.25 -21.47
C THR A 176 -7.87 -29.83 -22.69
N ALA A 177 -8.68 -30.38 -23.62
CA ALA A 177 -8.20 -30.76 -24.94
C ALA A 177 -7.78 -29.54 -25.79
N ASN A 178 -8.31 -28.38 -25.47
CA ASN A 178 -8.03 -27.12 -26.14
C ASN A 178 -7.46 -26.09 -25.16
N ALA A 179 -6.31 -25.54 -25.44
CA ALA A 179 -5.74 -24.47 -24.66
C ALA A 179 -6.70 -23.27 -24.58
N GLY A 180 -6.93 -22.77 -23.38
CA GLY A 180 -7.80 -21.62 -23.14
C GLY A 180 -9.30 -21.90 -23.12
N GLU A 181 -9.72 -23.15 -23.17
CA GLU A 181 -11.12 -23.49 -22.98
C GLU A 181 -11.51 -23.36 -21.50
N ASN A 182 -12.68 -22.75 -21.22
CA ASN A 182 -13.09 -22.39 -19.87
C ASN A 182 -14.22 -23.29 -19.36
N ASP A 183 -15.12 -23.69 -20.09
CA ASP A 183 -16.34 -24.37 -19.66
C ASP A 183 -16.21 -25.89 -19.87
N VAL A 184 -15.19 -26.49 -19.23
CA VAL A 184 -14.92 -27.92 -19.41
C VAL A 184 -15.91 -28.80 -18.64
N PHE A 185 -16.22 -28.39 -17.39
CA PHE A 185 -17.11 -29.14 -16.49
C PHE A 185 -18.25 -28.27 -15.94
N GLY A 186 -18.50 -27.11 -16.52
CA GLY A 186 -19.52 -26.17 -16.05
C GLY A 186 -19.41 -24.81 -16.71
N GLY A 187 -19.32 -23.78 -15.94
CA GLY A 187 -19.26 -22.38 -16.40
C GLY A 187 -18.41 -21.49 -15.52
N THR A 188 -18.19 -20.26 -15.99
CA THR A 188 -17.30 -19.29 -15.36
C THR A 188 -17.95 -18.45 -14.25
N HIS A 189 -19.26 -18.64 -13.96
CA HIS A 189 -19.94 -17.86 -12.95
C HIS A 189 -19.51 -18.25 -11.53
N GLN A 190 -19.14 -17.25 -10.74
CA GLN A 190 -18.67 -17.44 -9.37
C GLN A 190 -19.37 -16.46 -8.44
N THR A 191 -19.78 -16.94 -7.28
CA THR A 191 -20.23 -16.11 -6.16
C THR A 191 -19.43 -16.43 -4.92
N ALA A 192 -19.10 -15.39 -4.15
CA ALA A 192 -18.38 -15.54 -2.91
C ALA A 192 -18.99 -14.62 -1.85
N PHE A 193 -19.17 -15.15 -0.66
CA PHE A 193 -19.53 -14.40 0.53
C PHE A 193 -18.44 -14.61 1.57
N SER A 194 -18.00 -13.52 2.20
CA SER A 194 -17.03 -13.57 3.30
C SER A 194 -17.47 -12.65 4.43
N GLN A 195 -17.37 -13.17 5.64
CA GLN A 195 -17.58 -12.44 6.88
C GLN A 195 -16.33 -12.58 7.74
N THR A 196 -15.62 -11.47 7.94
CA THR A 196 -14.45 -11.41 8.82
C THR A 196 -14.78 -10.58 10.05
N VAL A 197 -14.53 -11.12 11.23
CA VAL A 197 -14.70 -10.41 12.50
C VAL A 197 -13.40 -10.47 13.28
N GLY A 198 -12.86 -9.34 13.63
CA GLY A 198 -11.62 -9.26 14.40
C GLY A 198 -11.73 -8.38 15.62
N THR A 199 -10.93 -8.73 16.61
CA THR A 199 -10.76 -7.94 17.83
C THR A 199 -9.28 -7.66 18.03
N GLU A 200 -8.94 -6.42 18.32
CA GLU A 200 -7.57 -6.06 18.72
C GLU A 200 -7.55 -5.59 20.16
N PHE A 201 -6.72 -6.22 20.97
CA PHE A 201 -6.43 -5.86 22.35
C PHE A 201 -5.05 -5.23 22.42
N VAL A 202 -4.96 -4.02 22.95
CA VAL A 202 -3.70 -3.31 23.17
C VAL A 202 -3.59 -2.93 24.63
N LEU A 203 -2.55 -3.43 25.28
CA LEU A 203 -2.18 -3.08 26.64
C LEU A 203 -0.83 -2.37 26.60
N TYR A 204 -0.78 -1.12 27.02
CA TYR A 204 0.47 -0.38 27.01
C TYR A 204 0.72 0.41 28.29
N LYS A 205 1.99 0.65 28.56
CA LYS A 205 2.49 1.38 29.71
C LYS A 205 3.17 2.68 29.26
N GLY A 206 2.93 3.75 30.02
CA GLY A 206 3.58 5.03 29.84
C GLY A 206 2.73 6.08 29.14
N ASP A 207 3.17 7.32 29.23
CA ASP A 207 2.53 8.46 28.57
C ASP A 207 2.93 8.50 27.09
N THR A 208 1.93 8.42 26.21
CA THR A 208 2.13 8.39 24.74
C THR A 208 1.90 9.73 24.06
N THR A 209 1.76 10.82 24.82
CA THR A 209 1.42 12.13 24.26
C THR A 209 2.47 12.63 23.26
N PHE A 210 3.76 12.38 23.51
CA PHE A 210 4.87 12.85 22.66
C PHE A 210 5.94 11.81 22.39
N LYS A 211 5.83 10.62 23.00
CA LYS A 211 6.79 9.52 22.85
C LYS A 211 6.06 8.19 22.67
N PRO A 212 6.71 7.16 22.12
CA PRO A 212 6.14 5.81 22.08
C PRO A 212 5.94 5.28 23.51
N PRO A 213 5.02 4.31 23.71
CA PRO A 213 4.84 3.66 25.01
C PRO A 213 6.14 2.99 25.47
N ASP A 214 6.37 2.95 26.77
CA ASP A 214 7.53 2.26 27.36
C ASP A 214 7.49 0.76 27.09
N LEU A 215 6.28 0.20 27.06
CA LEU A 215 6.00 -1.21 26.78
C LEU A 215 4.59 -1.34 26.20
N GLU A 216 4.43 -2.11 25.12
CA GLU A 216 3.15 -2.41 24.51
C GLU A 216 3.02 -3.92 24.29
N PHE A 217 1.87 -4.47 24.63
CA PHE A 217 1.42 -5.81 24.25
C PHE A 217 0.23 -5.67 23.31
N ARG A 218 0.28 -6.36 22.19
CA ARG A 218 -0.83 -6.36 21.23
C ARG A 218 -1.20 -7.77 20.85
N PHE A 219 -2.52 -8.04 20.79
CA PHE A 219 -3.07 -9.32 20.42
C PHE A 219 -4.34 -9.14 19.59
N ALA A 220 -4.38 -9.73 18.39
CA ALA A 220 -5.51 -9.61 17.48
C ALA A 220 -5.92 -10.96 16.88
N PRO A 221 -6.87 -11.66 17.50
CA PRO A 221 -7.54 -12.82 16.90
C PRO A 221 -8.57 -12.34 15.88
N VAL A 222 -8.65 -13.07 14.77
CA VAL A 222 -9.58 -12.82 13.67
C VAL A 222 -10.28 -14.10 13.28
N PHE A 223 -11.59 -14.04 13.19
CA PHE A 223 -12.45 -15.11 12.69
C PHE A 223 -12.91 -14.77 11.27
N ASN A 224 -12.84 -15.73 10.37
CA ASN A 224 -13.44 -15.66 9.04
C ASN A 224 -14.43 -16.81 8.83
N PHE A 225 -15.55 -16.49 8.21
CA PHE A 225 -16.45 -17.45 7.60
C PHE A 225 -16.60 -17.09 6.13
N ASN A 226 -16.47 -18.07 5.25
CA ASN A 226 -16.64 -17.86 3.84
C ASN A 226 -17.46 -18.95 3.16
N ARG A 227 -18.16 -18.54 2.10
CA ARG A 227 -18.88 -19.43 1.21
C ARG A 227 -18.57 -19.07 -0.22
N ALA A 228 -18.09 -20.03 -0.99
CA ALA A 228 -17.85 -19.88 -2.41
C ALA A 228 -18.73 -20.86 -3.20
N THR A 229 -19.27 -20.41 -4.33
CA THR A 229 -19.97 -21.24 -5.31
C THR A 229 -19.42 -20.91 -6.69
N VAL A 230 -19.02 -21.93 -7.43
CA VAL A 230 -18.44 -21.82 -8.78
C VAL A 230 -19.15 -22.81 -9.66
N SER A 231 -19.62 -22.38 -10.83
CA SER A 231 -20.32 -23.23 -11.78
C SER A 231 -19.39 -24.18 -12.57
N GLU A 232 -18.19 -24.41 -12.07
CA GLU A 232 -17.19 -25.29 -12.66
C GLU A 232 -16.68 -26.28 -11.60
N LEU A 233 -16.71 -27.58 -11.87
CA LEU A 233 -16.17 -28.59 -10.98
C LEU A 233 -14.65 -28.48 -10.84
N GLN A 234 -14.10 -29.01 -9.75
CA GLN A 234 -12.65 -28.98 -9.45
C GLN A 234 -12.01 -27.60 -9.35
N GLN A 235 -12.80 -26.54 -9.09
CA GLN A 235 -12.28 -25.21 -8.81
C GLN A 235 -12.21 -24.91 -7.31
N LEU A 236 -13.12 -25.47 -6.52
CA LEU A 236 -13.15 -25.27 -5.07
C LEU A 236 -12.48 -26.40 -4.29
N ASN A 237 -12.29 -27.56 -4.92
CA ASN A 237 -11.62 -28.71 -4.33
C ASN A 237 -11.11 -29.61 -5.46
N VAL A 238 -9.96 -30.25 -5.26
CA VAL A 238 -9.40 -31.20 -6.23
C VAL A 238 -10.31 -32.40 -6.47
N ASN A 239 -11.07 -32.81 -5.44
CA ASN A 239 -12.05 -33.86 -5.57
C ASN A 239 -13.35 -33.36 -6.22
N PRO A 240 -13.74 -33.84 -7.41
CA PRO A 240 -14.97 -33.40 -8.07
C PRO A 240 -16.24 -33.73 -7.27
N ASP A 241 -16.21 -34.77 -6.43
CA ASP A 241 -17.36 -35.16 -5.58
C ASP A 241 -17.66 -34.11 -4.49
N ALA A 242 -16.72 -33.16 -4.21
CA ALA A 242 -16.97 -32.06 -3.33
C ALA A 242 -17.95 -31.01 -3.89
N GLY A 243 -18.23 -31.10 -5.22
CA GLY A 243 -19.21 -30.26 -5.90
C GLY A 243 -18.79 -28.84 -6.15
N GLU A 244 -19.80 -27.96 -6.33
CA GLU A 244 -19.64 -26.56 -6.78
C GLU A 244 -19.74 -25.54 -5.64
N THR A 245 -19.93 -25.97 -4.40
CA THR A 245 -20.11 -25.06 -3.25
C THR A 245 -19.23 -25.49 -2.09
N ARG A 246 -18.47 -24.53 -1.54
CA ARG A 246 -17.66 -24.71 -0.34
C ARG A 246 -18.11 -23.71 0.74
N ASN A 247 -18.25 -24.19 1.97
CA ASN A 247 -18.34 -23.37 3.17
C ASN A 247 -17.11 -23.66 4.02
N ASP A 248 -16.51 -22.60 4.54
CA ASP A 248 -15.31 -22.73 5.36
C ASP A 248 -15.31 -21.70 6.48
N ASN A 249 -14.57 -21.98 7.55
CA ASN A 249 -14.37 -21.04 8.64
C ASN A 249 -13.00 -21.26 9.28
N PHE A 250 -12.38 -20.17 9.68
CA PHE A 250 -11.05 -20.20 10.27
C PHE A 250 -10.87 -19.13 11.36
N VAL A 251 -10.02 -19.42 12.35
CA VAL A 251 -9.58 -18.46 13.37
C VAL A 251 -8.07 -18.31 13.30
N GLY A 252 -7.61 -17.15 12.87
CA GLY A 252 -6.20 -16.82 12.79
C GLY A 252 -5.78 -15.76 13.80
N ILE A 253 -4.50 -15.76 14.19
CA ILE A 253 -3.91 -14.70 14.98
C ILE A 253 -3.12 -13.80 14.03
N GLN A 254 -3.66 -12.60 13.76
CA GLN A 254 -3.05 -11.68 12.82
C GLN A 254 -1.99 -10.80 13.46
N THR A 255 -2.08 -10.57 14.77
CA THR A 255 -1.11 -9.77 15.52
C THR A 255 -0.94 -10.37 16.92
N ALA A 256 0.31 -10.57 17.32
CA ALA A 256 0.67 -10.98 18.68
C ALA A 256 2.13 -10.58 18.95
N PHE A 257 2.35 -9.38 19.51
CA PHE A 257 3.72 -8.90 19.72
C PHE A 257 3.89 -8.15 21.05
N ILE A 258 5.15 -8.01 21.41
CA ILE A 258 5.63 -7.12 22.46
C ILE A 258 6.51 -6.05 21.81
N ASP A 259 6.24 -4.78 22.09
CA ASP A 259 7.06 -3.63 21.72
C ASP A 259 7.67 -3.03 22.98
N LYS A 260 8.98 -2.88 22.99
CA LYS A 260 9.73 -2.30 24.10
C LYS A 260 10.51 -1.08 23.62
N HIS A 261 10.18 0.08 24.19
CA HIS A 261 11.02 1.26 24.09
C HIS A 261 12.36 1.01 24.79
N LEU A 262 13.46 1.14 24.05
CA LEU A 262 14.80 0.86 24.57
C LEU A 262 15.41 2.09 25.20
N ARG A 263 15.35 3.24 24.51
CA ARG A 263 15.93 4.49 24.95
C ARG A 263 15.45 5.69 24.16
N ASP A 264 15.46 6.85 24.77
CA ASP A 264 15.46 8.14 24.09
C ASP A 264 16.88 8.45 23.62
N VAL A 265 17.04 8.93 22.40
CA VAL A 265 18.34 9.22 21.77
C VAL A 265 18.64 10.73 21.81
N SER A 266 17.61 11.54 21.87
CA SER A 266 17.73 12.99 21.97
C SER A 266 16.67 13.58 22.91
N ASP A 267 16.83 14.84 23.27
CA ASP A 267 15.84 15.64 24.02
C ASP A 267 14.61 16.05 23.18
N ARG A 268 14.55 15.58 21.93
CA ARG A 268 13.46 15.84 20.97
C ARG A 268 12.64 14.58 20.67
N TYR A 269 12.68 13.61 21.57
CA TYR A 269 11.95 12.34 21.46
C TYR A 269 12.39 11.43 20.28
N ASP A 270 13.62 11.60 19.79
CA ASP A 270 14.23 10.57 18.96
C ASP A 270 14.49 9.33 19.81
N PHE A 271 14.19 8.16 19.30
CA PHE A 271 14.17 6.93 20.10
C PHE A 271 14.66 5.70 19.33
N ASP A 272 14.91 4.64 20.07
CA ASP A 272 15.08 3.28 19.59
C ASP A 272 14.08 2.36 20.31
N SER A 273 13.38 1.51 19.54
CA SER A 273 12.46 0.48 20.04
C SER A 273 12.72 -0.86 19.40
N ILE A 274 12.37 -1.93 20.10
CA ILE A 274 12.40 -3.30 19.58
C ILE A 274 11.01 -3.92 19.70
N ARG A 275 10.59 -4.61 18.62
CA ARG A 275 9.33 -5.34 18.57
C ARG A 275 9.59 -6.79 18.23
N VAL A 276 8.93 -7.71 18.95
CA VAL A 276 9.09 -9.15 18.77
C VAL A 276 7.72 -9.81 18.74
N GLY A 277 7.46 -10.63 17.76
CA GLY A 277 6.22 -11.38 17.60
C GLY A 277 5.60 -11.24 16.22
N ILE A 278 4.33 -11.65 16.09
CA ILE A 278 3.54 -11.53 14.85
C ILE A 278 3.11 -10.08 14.73
N GLN A 279 3.61 -9.39 13.72
CA GLN A 279 3.45 -7.96 13.57
C GLN A 279 3.19 -7.54 12.13
N PRO A 280 2.35 -6.50 11.90
CA PRO A 280 2.19 -5.92 10.58
C PRO A 280 3.48 -5.21 10.14
N PHE A 281 3.83 -5.42 8.88
CA PHE A 281 4.97 -4.77 8.26
C PHE A 281 4.69 -4.47 6.79
N SER A 282 5.18 -3.32 6.31
CA SER A 282 5.23 -2.97 4.90
C SER A 282 6.63 -2.48 4.56
N ALA A 283 7.22 -3.03 3.50
CA ALA A 283 8.57 -2.67 3.05
C ALA A 283 8.60 -1.34 2.29
N ASP A 284 7.46 -0.89 1.78
CA ASP A 284 7.30 0.36 1.02
C ASP A 284 5.95 1.04 1.30
N PHE A 285 5.72 2.22 0.71
CA PHE A 285 4.51 3.02 0.97
C PHE A 285 3.23 2.46 0.35
N ARG A 286 3.34 1.59 -0.65
CA ARG A 286 2.20 1.10 -1.43
C ARG A 286 2.00 -0.41 -1.41
N GLY A 287 2.87 -1.14 -0.73
CA GLY A 287 2.77 -2.60 -0.60
C GLY A 287 3.17 -3.38 -1.83
N PHE A 288 4.14 -2.88 -2.61
CA PHE A 288 4.56 -3.55 -3.85
C PHE A 288 5.47 -4.76 -3.64
N LEU A 289 6.27 -4.78 -2.56
CA LEU A 289 7.27 -5.83 -2.38
C LEU A 289 6.91 -6.83 -1.27
N PHE A 290 6.67 -6.31 -0.06
CA PHE A 290 6.39 -7.13 1.10
C PHE A 290 5.50 -6.37 2.08
N GLN A 291 4.25 -6.81 2.20
CA GLN A 291 3.28 -6.26 3.13
C GLN A 291 2.43 -7.40 3.71
N ASP A 292 2.67 -7.73 4.98
CA ASP A 292 1.93 -8.79 5.65
C ASP A 292 2.10 -8.71 7.19
N ASN A 293 1.39 -9.58 7.91
CA ASN A 293 1.52 -9.81 9.33
C ASN A 293 2.35 -11.08 9.56
N GLN A 294 3.63 -10.93 9.88
CA GLN A 294 4.56 -12.04 9.98
C GLN A 294 5.28 -12.10 11.32
N LEU A 295 5.74 -13.30 11.69
CA LEU A 295 6.54 -13.50 12.89
C LEU A 295 7.94 -12.94 12.70
N GLY A 296 8.35 -12.02 13.57
CA GLY A 296 9.68 -11.42 13.42
C GLY A 296 10.16 -10.61 14.60
N VAL A 297 11.38 -10.11 14.41
CA VAL A 297 12.03 -9.15 15.30
C VAL A 297 12.33 -7.89 14.49
N ARG A 298 11.98 -6.73 15.03
CA ARG A 298 12.17 -5.44 14.38
C ARG A 298 12.80 -4.45 15.35
N LEU A 299 13.94 -3.87 14.98
CA LEU A 299 14.56 -2.73 15.61
C LEU A 299 14.23 -1.49 14.76
N PHE A 300 13.69 -0.46 15.36
CA PHE A 300 13.29 0.75 14.65
C PHE A 300 13.43 1.99 15.52
N GLY A 301 13.45 3.13 14.88
CA GLY A 301 13.56 4.41 15.57
C GLY A 301 13.65 5.57 14.61
N ASN A 302 13.86 6.75 15.18
CA ASN A 302 14.02 8.00 14.44
C ASN A 302 15.24 8.78 14.92
N ARG A 303 15.65 9.77 14.11
CA ARG A 303 16.81 10.65 14.36
C ARG A 303 16.51 12.05 13.85
N GLU A 304 17.22 13.03 14.44
CA GLU A 304 17.18 14.44 14.06
C GLU A 304 15.76 15.02 14.08
N ASN A 305 15.04 14.82 15.19
CA ASN A 305 13.65 15.27 15.34
C ASN A 305 12.74 14.67 14.26
N ASN A 306 12.84 13.34 14.08
CA ASN A 306 12.07 12.58 13.11
C ASN A 306 12.37 12.90 11.62
N LEU A 307 13.50 13.56 11.31
CA LEU A 307 13.92 13.77 9.92
C LEU A 307 14.29 12.46 9.24
N TYR A 308 14.94 11.56 9.99
CA TYR A 308 15.26 10.20 9.55
C TYR A 308 14.52 9.17 10.38
N GLN A 309 14.03 8.14 9.71
CA GLN A 309 13.47 6.94 10.36
C GLN A 309 14.18 5.71 9.79
N TYR A 310 14.32 4.67 10.59
CA TYR A 310 14.91 3.42 10.14
C TYR A 310 14.16 2.20 10.67
N ASN A 311 14.26 1.10 9.92
CA ASN A 311 13.86 -0.24 10.33
C ASN A 311 14.96 -1.22 9.97
N LEU A 312 15.28 -2.11 10.92
CA LEU A 312 16.03 -3.32 10.68
C LEU A 312 15.17 -4.47 11.17
N ALA A 313 14.79 -5.38 10.29
CA ALA A 313 13.84 -6.42 10.64
C ALA A 313 14.25 -7.78 10.07
N TYR A 314 13.91 -8.83 10.79
CA TYR A 314 13.95 -10.21 10.36
C TYR A 314 12.59 -10.83 10.57
N PHE A 315 12.05 -11.47 9.53
CA PHE A 315 10.80 -12.19 9.55
C PHE A 315 10.98 -13.63 9.08
N ARG A 316 10.32 -14.54 9.76
CA ARG A 316 10.07 -15.92 9.34
C ARG A 316 8.62 -16.03 8.92
N ARG A 317 8.36 -16.43 7.67
CA ARG A 317 6.99 -16.48 7.14
C ARG A 317 6.16 -17.54 7.85
N ILE A 318 4.89 -17.20 8.09
CA ILE A 318 3.85 -18.07 8.63
C ILE A 318 3.04 -18.59 7.44
N GLU A 319 2.58 -19.83 7.51
CA GLU A 319 1.60 -20.36 6.56
C GLU A 319 0.28 -19.62 6.68
N LYS A 320 -0.45 -19.57 5.59
CA LYS A 320 -1.78 -18.98 5.55
C LYS A 320 -2.84 -20.06 5.43
N ASP A 321 -4.00 -19.80 6.01
CA ASP A 321 -5.19 -20.58 5.69
C ASP A 321 -5.63 -20.30 4.25
N THR A 322 -5.79 -21.34 3.46
CA THR A 322 -6.06 -21.28 2.02
C THR A 322 -7.25 -20.40 1.65
N ASN A 323 -8.33 -20.48 2.44
CA ASN A 323 -9.62 -19.90 2.05
C ASN A 323 -9.87 -18.50 2.64
N SER A 324 -9.20 -18.18 3.75
CA SER A 324 -9.34 -16.89 4.42
C SER A 324 -8.12 -15.97 4.27
N GLY A 325 -6.93 -16.52 3.94
CA GLY A 325 -5.65 -15.80 3.93
C GLY A 325 -5.16 -15.38 5.32
N LEU A 326 -5.80 -15.86 6.39
CA LEU A 326 -5.39 -15.59 7.76
C LEU A 326 -4.15 -16.43 8.13
N ASN A 327 -3.36 -15.96 9.08
CA ASN A 327 -2.20 -16.71 9.59
C ASN A 327 -2.65 -18.04 10.21
N ASP A 328 -2.10 -19.15 9.74
CA ASP A 328 -2.32 -20.48 10.29
C ASP A 328 -1.14 -20.89 11.20
N LEU A 329 -1.34 -20.75 12.51
CA LEU A 329 -0.36 -21.19 13.50
C LEU A 329 -0.44 -22.68 13.81
N GLY A 330 -1.38 -23.41 13.24
CA GLY A 330 -1.47 -24.88 13.31
C GLY A 330 -0.47 -25.57 12.39
N GLN A 331 0.05 -24.86 11.40
CA GLN A 331 1.06 -25.35 10.47
C GLN A 331 2.49 -25.01 10.93
N PRO A 332 3.51 -25.74 10.51
CA PRO A 332 4.90 -25.37 10.70
C PRO A 332 5.21 -24.00 10.07
N LEU A 333 6.17 -23.27 10.65
CA LEU A 333 6.68 -22.07 10.01
C LEU A 333 7.38 -22.41 8.69
N ARG A 334 7.18 -21.58 7.68
CA ARG A 334 7.82 -21.73 6.37
C ARG A 334 9.35 -21.60 6.46
N HIS A 335 10.06 -22.32 5.60
CA HIS A 335 11.49 -22.13 5.43
C HIS A 335 11.78 -20.93 4.48
N ASP A 336 11.11 -19.82 4.74
CA ASP A 336 11.15 -18.58 3.97
C ASP A 336 11.43 -17.40 4.92
N ASP A 337 12.66 -16.89 4.85
CA ASP A 337 13.19 -15.86 5.72
C ASP A 337 13.31 -14.53 4.96
N VAL A 338 12.88 -13.44 5.58
CA VAL A 338 12.94 -12.09 5.00
C VAL A 338 13.69 -11.16 5.95
N VAL A 339 14.79 -10.58 5.48
CA VAL A 339 15.56 -9.55 6.19
C VAL A 339 15.36 -8.22 5.52
N VAL A 340 15.04 -7.18 6.28
CA VAL A 340 14.72 -5.85 5.75
C VAL A 340 15.57 -4.78 6.43
N ALA A 341 16.11 -3.86 5.63
CA ALA A 341 16.73 -2.64 6.09
C ALA A 341 16.13 -1.44 5.32
N ASN A 342 15.42 -0.57 6.03
CA ASN A 342 14.80 0.63 5.47
C ASN A 342 15.39 1.88 6.13
N LEU A 343 15.67 2.90 5.31
CA LEU A 343 16.00 4.23 5.77
C LEU A 343 15.07 5.23 5.07
N TYR A 344 14.32 5.97 5.86
CA TYR A 344 13.44 7.04 5.40
C TYR A 344 14.07 8.40 5.69
N ARG A 345 13.88 9.33 4.79
CA ARG A 345 14.20 10.75 4.99
C ARG A 345 13.02 11.62 4.61
N GLN A 346 12.53 12.37 5.58
CA GLN A 346 11.48 13.37 5.37
C GLN A 346 12.03 14.60 4.67
N ASP A 347 11.16 15.35 4.01
CA ASP A 347 11.47 16.60 3.32
C ASP A 347 12.60 16.48 2.29
N MET A 348 12.66 15.36 1.56
CA MET A 348 13.64 15.12 0.50
C MET A 348 12.95 14.50 -0.74
N PRO A 349 13.14 15.07 -1.95
CA PRO A 349 13.99 16.21 -2.31
C PRO A 349 13.40 17.58 -1.95
N VAL A 350 12.12 17.64 -1.60
CA VAL A 350 11.40 18.88 -1.24
C VAL A 350 10.61 18.69 0.03
N ALA A 351 10.27 19.78 0.71
CA ALA A 351 9.39 19.75 1.89
C ALA A 351 8.04 19.10 1.57
N GLY A 352 7.60 18.18 2.44
CA GLY A 352 6.36 17.39 2.26
C GLY A 352 6.52 16.14 1.40
N PHE A 353 7.73 15.79 0.98
CA PHE A 353 8.03 14.54 0.30
C PHE A 353 8.97 13.67 1.14
N THR A 354 8.62 12.40 1.30
CA THR A 354 9.44 11.42 2.03
C THR A 354 10.09 10.47 1.03
N SER A 355 11.41 10.36 1.09
CA SER A 355 12.19 9.37 0.33
C SER A 355 12.57 8.20 1.22
N GLN A 356 12.58 7.01 0.65
CA GLN A 356 12.98 5.77 1.33
C GLN A 356 13.95 5.00 0.45
N VAL A 357 15.05 4.55 1.04
CA VAL A 357 15.91 3.52 0.47
C VAL A 357 15.67 2.23 1.23
N THR A 358 15.50 1.14 0.50
CA THR A 358 15.19 -0.17 1.07
C THR A 358 16.11 -1.24 0.50
N VAL A 359 16.55 -2.15 1.36
CA VAL A 359 17.24 -3.38 0.97
C VAL A 359 16.48 -4.53 1.63
N VAL A 360 16.04 -5.49 0.83
CA VAL A 360 15.35 -6.69 1.32
C VAL A 360 16.12 -7.91 0.81
N TYR A 361 16.43 -8.83 1.71
CA TYR A 361 16.97 -10.13 1.38
C TYR A 361 15.95 -11.20 1.72
N ASN A 362 15.56 -11.97 0.71
CA ASN A 362 14.67 -13.11 0.86
C ASN A 362 15.42 -14.40 0.61
N ARG A 363 15.41 -15.30 1.60
CA ARG A 363 16.00 -16.62 1.55
C ARG A 363 14.91 -17.67 1.69
N ASN A 364 14.67 -18.43 0.64
CA ASN A 364 13.73 -19.54 0.65
C ASN A 364 14.47 -20.88 0.54
N ARG A 365 14.07 -21.84 1.35
CA ARG A 365 14.63 -23.20 1.42
C ARG A 365 13.50 -24.24 1.49
N GLU A 366 12.59 -24.14 0.54
CA GLU A 366 11.42 -25.02 0.41
C GLU A 366 11.54 -25.96 -0.80
N GLY A 367 12.77 -26.14 -1.33
CA GLY A 367 13.04 -26.94 -2.52
C GLY A 367 12.67 -28.42 -2.38
N ASP A 368 12.79 -28.98 -1.19
CA ASP A 368 12.43 -30.36 -0.88
C ASP A 368 11.01 -30.51 -0.29
N GLU A 369 10.26 -29.42 -0.17
CA GLU A 369 8.93 -29.41 0.44
C GLU A 369 7.85 -29.64 -0.61
N THR A 370 6.82 -30.41 -0.22
CA THR A 370 5.60 -30.55 -0.99
C THR A 370 4.43 -30.15 -0.10
N HIS A 371 3.73 -29.10 -0.49
CA HIS A 371 2.59 -28.57 0.25
C HIS A 371 1.35 -28.55 -0.62
N TYR A 372 0.27 -29.12 -0.09
CA TYR A 372 -1.07 -29.04 -0.66
C TYR A 372 -1.90 -28.12 0.20
N ASP A 373 -2.70 -27.28 -0.44
CA ASP A 373 -3.66 -26.44 0.24
C ASP A 373 -4.79 -27.25 0.91
N SER A 374 -5.63 -26.60 1.70
CA SER A 374 -6.75 -27.28 2.38
C SER A 374 -7.82 -27.81 1.42
N ASN A 375 -7.79 -27.40 0.15
CA ASN A 375 -8.68 -27.86 -0.91
C ASN A 375 -8.07 -29.02 -1.74
N GLY A 376 -6.83 -29.42 -1.42
CA GLY A 376 -6.09 -30.52 -2.05
C GLY A 376 -5.28 -30.14 -3.28
N PHE A 377 -5.19 -28.86 -3.64
CA PHE A 377 -4.34 -28.40 -4.75
C PHE A 377 -2.88 -28.30 -4.33
N LEU A 378 -1.99 -28.69 -5.23
CA LEU A 378 -0.55 -28.54 -5.03
C LEU A 378 -0.17 -27.05 -5.16
N VAL A 379 0.37 -26.46 -4.10
CA VAL A 379 0.77 -25.03 -4.05
C VAL A 379 2.27 -24.81 -3.91
N ARG A 380 3.00 -25.77 -3.37
CA ARG A 380 4.47 -25.84 -3.40
C ARG A 380 4.90 -27.28 -3.71
N PRO A 381 5.64 -27.49 -4.79
CA PRO A 381 5.91 -26.55 -5.89
C PRO A 381 4.64 -26.19 -6.67
N GLU A 382 4.71 -25.12 -7.47
CA GLU A 382 3.63 -24.84 -8.43
C GLU A 382 3.47 -26.00 -9.43
N ALA A 383 2.22 -26.28 -9.82
CA ALA A 383 1.90 -27.30 -10.83
C ALA A 383 2.24 -26.81 -12.26
N LEU A 384 3.50 -26.40 -12.46
CA LEU A 384 4.00 -25.78 -13.68
C LEU A 384 5.45 -26.23 -13.95
N GLY A 385 5.81 -26.35 -15.22
CA GLY A 385 7.17 -26.69 -15.64
C GLY A 385 7.65 -28.03 -15.08
N LEU A 386 8.76 -28.03 -14.38
CA LEU A 386 9.35 -29.24 -13.78
C LEU A 386 8.59 -29.78 -12.57
N GLN A 387 7.72 -28.97 -11.96
CA GLN A 387 6.99 -29.28 -10.72
C GLN A 387 7.93 -29.73 -9.58
N ILE A 388 9.05 -29.05 -9.45
CA ILE A 388 10.05 -29.27 -8.40
C ILE A 388 10.14 -27.99 -7.56
N GLY A 389 10.14 -28.14 -6.24
CA GLY A 389 10.33 -27.01 -5.32
C GLY A 389 11.68 -26.31 -5.56
N ARG A 390 11.74 -25.04 -5.26
CA ARG A 390 12.91 -24.21 -5.52
C ARG A 390 13.52 -23.68 -4.22
N ASP A 391 14.84 -23.67 -4.18
CA ASP A 391 15.61 -22.90 -3.23
C ASP A 391 16.08 -21.62 -3.90
N TYR A 392 15.88 -20.47 -3.26
CA TYR A 392 16.37 -19.21 -3.81
C TYR A 392 16.92 -18.25 -2.75
N ASP A 393 17.84 -17.40 -3.21
CA ASP A 393 18.39 -16.26 -2.49
C ASP A 393 18.23 -15.03 -3.38
N VAL A 394 17.47 -14.03 -2.92
CA VAL A 394 17.18 -12.82 -3.69
C VAL A 394 17.41 -11.59 -2.85
N VAL A 395 18.15 -10.62 -3.40
CA VAL A 395 18.30 -9.27 -2.84
C VAL A 395 17.50 -8.29 -3.68
N TYR A 396 16.62 -7.56 -3.06
CA TYR A 396 15.89 -6.45 -3.66
C TYR A 396 16.50 -5.12 -3.19
N LEU A 397 16.92 -4.30 -4.14
CA LEU A 397 17.39 -2.94 -3.90
C LEU A 397 16.29 -1.99 -4.35
N GLY A 398 15.77 -1.17 -3.44
CA GLY A 398 14.60 -0.33 -3.67
C GLY A 398 14.81 1.14 -3.35
N TYR A 399 14.16 1.98 -4.14
CA TYR A 399 13.89 3.38 -3.82
C TYR A 399 12.39 3.62 -3.89
N ASN A 400 11.84 4.23 -2.84
CA ASN A 400 10.45 4.61 -2.76
C ASN A 400 10.33 6.06 -2.35
N GLY A 401 9.30 6.74 -2.83
CA GLY A 401 9.00 8.10 -2.45
C GLY A 401 7.50 8.35 -2.43
N ASP A 402 7.04 9.13 -1.46
CA ASP A 402 5.65 9.52 -1.31
C ASP A 402 5.53 10.93 -0.75
N GLY A 403 4.62 11.73 -1.28
CA GLY A 403 4.37 13.08 -0.78
C GLY A 403 3.92 14.08 -1.83
N HIS A 404 4.21 15.35 -1.56
CA HIS A 404 3.71 16.48 -2.32
C HIS A 404 4.81 17.23 -3.07
N PHE A 405 4.51 17.59 -4.33
CA PHE A 405 5.26 18.56 -5.13
C PHE A 405 4.30 19.70 -5.53
N GLY A 406 4.27 20.75 -4.72
CA GLY A 406 3.29 21.83 -4.89
C GLY A 406 1.85 21.27 -4.81
N PRO A 407 1.01 21.44 -5.86
CA PRO A 407 -0.37 20.95 -5.84
C PRO A 407 -0.52 19.47 -6.24
N TYR A 408 0.57 18.78 -6.54
CA TYR A 408 0.56 17.40 -6.99
C TYR A 408 0.98 16.45 -5.86
N ASN A 409 0.29 15.33 -5.75
CA ASN A 409 0.71 14.19 -4.95
C ASN A 409 1.46 13.23 -5.87
N LEU A 410 2.62 12.79 -5.45
CA LEU A 410 3.46 11.85 -6.19
C LEU A 410 3.85 10.69 -5.29
N THR A 411 3.61 9.48 -5.77
CA THR A 411 4.19 8.26 -5.21
C THR A 411 5.02 7.59 -6.30
N ALA A 412 6.21 7.13 -5.97
CA ALA A 412 7.09 6.41 -6.89
C ALA A 412 7.79 5.27 -6.17
N SER A 413 7.94 4.13 -6.85
CA SER A 413 8.68 2.96 -6.36
C SER A 413 9.50 2.38 -7.49
N ALA A 414 10.74 1.98 -7.19
CA ALA A 414 11.61 1.28 -8.13
C ALA A 414 12.37 0.19 -7.37
N TYR A 415 12.43 -1.01 -7.94
CA TYR A 415 13.17 -2.15 -7.38
C TYR A 415 14.02 -2.83 -8.45
N TYR A 416 15.17 -3.30 -8.01
CA TYR A 416 16.01 -4.24 -8.73
C TYR A 416 16.17 -5.50 -7.88
N ALA A 417 15.73 -6.64 -8.41
CA ALA A 417 15.87 -7.96 -7.79
C ALA A 417 17.04 -8.69 -8.44
N THR A 418 17.96 -9.21 -7.61
CA THR A 418 19.10 -9.98 -8.08
C THR A 418 19.39 -11.13 -7.12
N GLY A 419 19.84 -12.25 -7.68
CA GLY A 419 20.08 -13.45 -6.90
C GLY A 419 20.14 -14.70 -7.76
N HIS A 420 19.69 -15.80 -7.20
CA HIS A 420 19.63 -17.07 -7.91
C HIS A 420 18.57 -17.99 -7.32
N GLU A 421 18.07 -18.90 -8.15
CA GLU A 421 17.19 -20.01 -7.79
C GLU A 421 17.71 -21.34 -8.32
N THR A 422 17.31 -22.45 -7.69
CA THR A 422 17.71 -23.80 -8.06
C THR A 422 16.61 -24.80 -7.63
N PRO A 423 16.06 -25.64 -8.55
CA PRO A 423 16.22 -25.53 -9.99
C PRO A 423 15.45 -24.31 -10.55
N GLY A 424 15.59 -24.02 -11.84
CA GLY A 424 14.69 -23.11 -12.54
C GLY A 424 13.30 -23.73 -12.74
N THR A 425 12.32 -22.89 -13.10
CA THR A 425 10.93 -23.34 -13.29
C THR A 425 10.77 -24.34 -14.43
N PHE A 426 11.47 -24.16 -15.54
CA PHE A 426 11.37 -24.99 -16.76
C PHE A 426 12.63 -25.76 -17.10
N ALA A 427 13.76 -25.46 -16.45
CA ALA A 427 15.04 -26.08 -16.72
C ALA A 427 15.74 -26.51 -15.44
N LEU A 428 16.38 -27.71 -15.47
CA LEU A 428 17.25 -28.14 -14.39
C LEU A 428 18.50 -27.25 -14.34
N GLY A 429 19.00 -27.00 -13.13
CA GLY A 429 20.19 -26.21 -12.91
C GLY A 429 19.90 -24.95 -12.10
N ARG A 430 20.92 -24.08 -12.05
CA ARG A 430 20.83 -22.82 -11.33
C ARG A 430 20.53 -21.69 -12.29
N ASP A 431 19.47 -20.94 -12.01
CA ASP A 431 19.13 -19.74 -12.75
C ASP A 431 19.56 -18.48 -12.00
N THR A 432 20.01 -17.50 -12.76
CA THR A 432 20.40 -16.18 -12.22
C THR A 432 19.23 -15.23 -12.33
N ILE A 433 18.82 -14.66 -11.19
CA ILE A 433 17.74 -13.68 -11.12
C ILE A 433 18.28 -12.27 -11.41
N SER A 434 17.62 -11.55 -12.33
CA SER A 434 17.93 -10.16 -12.63
C SER A 434 16.67 -9.46 -13.17
N ALA A 435 15.88 -8.89 -12.30
CA ALA A 435 14.54 -8.39 -12.62
C ALA A 435 14.33 -6.94 -12.14
N TRP A 436 13.46 -6.21 -12.84
CA TRP A 436 13.19 -4.80 -12.59
C TRP A 436 11.71 -4.53 -12.37
N PHE A 437 11.43 -3.63 -11.43
CA PHE A 437 10.11 -3.11 -11.18
C PHE A 437 10.14 -1.59 -11.07
N GLY A 438 9.09 -0.93 -11.56
CA GLY A 438 8.87 0.49 -11.38
C GLY A 438 7.39 0.83 -11.38
N ALA A 439 6.97 1.69 -10.45
CA ALA A 439 5.62 2.22 -10.39
C ALA A 439 5.65 3.70 -10.03
N ILE A 440 4.76 4.47 -10.64
CA ILE A 440 4.60 5.89 -10.37
C ILE A 440 3.11 6.26 -10.44
N GLU A 441 2.62 6.98 -9.44
CA GLU A 441 1.28 7.53 -9.44
C GLU A 441 1.34 9.03 -9.14
N LEU A 442 0.80 9.83 -10.05
CA LEU A 442 0.66 11.27 -9.93
C LEU A 442 -0.83 11.61 -9.77
N SER A 443 -1.17 12.39 -8.74
CA SER A 443 -2.54 12.88 -8.58
C SER A 443 -2.59 14.35 -8.22
N ARG A 444 -3.75 14.96 -8.49
CA ARG A 444 -4.04 16.35 -8.12
C ARG A 444 -5.46 16.48 -7.64
N ASP A 445 -5.60 17.22 -6.55
CA ASP A 445 -6.89 17.58 -5.97
C ASP A 445 -7.42 18.86 -6.60
N PHE A 446 -8.71 18.84 -7.00
CA PHE A 446 -9.46 19.95 -7.56
C PHE A 446 -10.75 20.14 -6.72
N ASP A 447 -10.58 20.54 -5.45
CA ASP A 447 -11.66 20.67 -4.48
C ASP A 447 -12.34 19.32 -4.20
N TRP A 448 -13.54 19.08 -4.76
CA TRP A 448 -14.32 17.86 -4.59
C TRP A 448 -13.91 16.69 -5.52
N PHE A 449 -12.97 16.90 -6.42
CA PHE A 449 -12.51 15.93 -7.40
C PHE A 449 -11.00 15.75 -7.35
N ARG A 450 -10.54 14.50 -7.42
CA ARG A 450 -9.13 14.12 -7.59
C ARG A 450 -8.95 13.39 -8.91
N GLY A 451 -8.00 13.83 -9.73
CA GLY A 451 -7.55 13.09 -10.91
C GLY A 451 -6.25 12.34 -10.62
N ARG A 452 -6.10 11.13 -11.16
CA ARG A 452 -4.90 10.27 -11.03
C ARG A 452 -4.40 9.80 -12.38
N LEU A 453 -3.07 9.70 -12.50
CA LEU A 453 -2.33 9.03 -13.58
C LEU A 453 -1.40 8.00 -12.94
N SER A 454 -1.46 6.74 -13.38
CA SER A 454 -0.68 5.63 -12.83
C SER A 454 0.07 4.91 -13.93
N LEU A 455 1.33 4.59 -13.69
CA LEU A 455 2.16 3.76 -14.57
C LEU A 455 2.86 2.69 -13.73
N LEU A 456 2.89 1.45 -14.23
CA LEU A 456 3.59 0.35 -13.60
C LEU A 456 4.28 -0.51 -14.67
N TYR A 457 5.49 -0.95 -14.36
CA TYR A 457 6.29 -1.86 -15.16
C TYR A 457 6.91 -2.93 -14.24
N GLY A 458 6.64 -4.18 -14.53
CA GLY A 458 7.36 -5.33 -14.00
C GLY A 458 8.00 -6.08 -15.16
N SER A 459 9.32 -6.30 -15.13
CA SER A 459 10.02 -7.02 -16.20
C SER A 459 9.48 -8.44 -16.37
N GLY A 460 9.52 -8.94 -17.60
CA GLY A 460 9.17 -10.32 -17.97
C GLY A 460 10.39 -11.14 -18.35
N ASP A 461 10.23 -12.43 -18.40
CA ASP A 461 11.23 -13.36 -18.88
C ASP A 461 11.02 -13.66 -20.37
N LYS A 462 12.12 -13.61 -21.13
CA LYS A 462 12.10 -13.81 -22.59
C LYS A 462 12.38 -15.22 -23.02
N ASN A 463 13.06 -16.00 -22.18
CA ASN A 463 13.45 -17.35 -22.52
C ASN A 463 13.56 -18.23 -21.27
N PRO A 464 12.53 -19.01 -20.95
CA PRO A 464 12.47 -19.82 -19.72
C PRO A 464 13.55 -20.94 -19.64
N PHE A 465 14.40 -21.08 -20.66
CA PHE A 465 15.43 -22.13 -20.74
C PHE A 465 16.88 -21.60 -20.75
N ASP A 466 17.12 -20.29 -20.64
CA ASP A 466 18.46 -19.71 -20.79
C ASP A 466 19.22 -19.52 -19.45
N HIS A 467 18.72 -20.10 -18.37
CA HIS A 467 19.26 -19.97 -17.02
C HIS A 467 19.33 -18.53 -16.49
N LYS A 468 18.41 -17.68 -16.96
CA LYS A 468 18.20 -16.32 -16.48
C LYS A 468 16.73 -16.09 -16.21
N ALA A 469 16.37 -15.87 -14.96
CA ALA A 469 15.03 -15.52 -14.56
C ALA A 469 14.91 -13.99 -14.49
N THR A 470 14.27 -13.37 -15.47
CA THR A 470 14.21 -11.91 -15.62
C THR A 470 12.83 -11.31 -15.38
N GLY A 471 11.84 -12.11 -15.04
CA GLY A 471 10.51 -11.66 -14.62
C GLY A 471 10.54 -11.16 -13.18
N PHE A 472 10.06 -9.93 -12.93
CA PHE A 472 9.98 -9.43 -11.57
C PHE A 472 8.82 -10.11 -10.83
N ASP A 473 9.12 -10.60 -9.63
CA ASP A 473 8.12 -11.05 -8.69
C ASP A 473 8.41 -10.52 -7.27
N ALA A 474 7.35 -10.23 -6.53
CA ALA A 474 7.43 -9.73 -5.16
C ALA A 474 7.52 -10.90 -4.16
N ILE A 475 7.70 -10.61 -2.88
CA ILE A 475 7.66 -11.61 -1.81
C ILE A 475 6.20 -11.89 -1.43
N GLN A 476 5.49 -10.83 -1.02
CA GLN A 476 4.08 -10.86 -0.63
C GLN A 476 3.51 -9.46 -0.81
N GLU A 477 3.04 -9.15 -2.00
CA GLU A 477 2.52 -7.82 -2.30
C GLU A 477 1.03 -7.68 -1.96
N ASN A 478 0.65 -6.47 -1.55
CA ASN A 478 -0.73 -6.02 -1.38
C ASN A 478 -0.88 -4.57 -1.87
N PRO A 479 -0.77 -4.33 -3.19
CA PRO A 479 -0.60 -3.00 -3.72
C PRO A 479 -1.84 -2.12 -3.60
N GLN A 480 -1.65 -0.92 -3.06
CA GLN A 480 -2.63 0.16 -3.03
C GLN A 480 -2.30 1.17 -4.15
N PHE A 481 -2.64 0.83 -5.38
CA PHE A 481 -2.16 1.52 -6.58
C PHE A 481 -3.21 1.46 -7.69
N ALA A 482 -3.23 2.47 -8.57
CA ALA A 482 -4.08 2.56 -9.77
C ALA A 482 -5.57 2.28 -9.50
N GLY A 483 -6.08 2.68 -8.33
CA GLY A 483 -7.44 2.41 -7.90
C GLY A 483 -7.67 0.96 -7.43
N GLY A 484 -6.64 0.28 -6.93
CA GLY A 484 -6.70 -1.11 -6.50
C GLY A 484 -7.75 -1.41 -5.42
N ASP A 485 -8.16 -0.42 -4.65
CA ASP A 485 -9.28 -0.52 -3.69
C ASP A 485 -10.66 -0.51 -4.36
N THR A 486 -10.77 -0.07 -5.62
CA THR A 486 -12.01 0.03 -6.39
C THR A 486 -11.95 -0.75 -7.70
N SER A 487 -10.76 -0.92 -8.27
CA SER A 487 -10.52 -1.64 -9.54
C SER A 487 -10.07 -3.07 -9.25
N TYR A 488 -11.00 -3.97 -9.27
CA TYR A 488 -10.72 -5.34 -8.84
C TYR A 488 -9.89 -6.14 -9.81
N TRP A 489 -9.87 -5.78 -11.10
CA TRP A 489 -9.03 -6.48 -12.07
C TRP A 489 -7.54 -6.26 -11.86
N ILE A 490 -7.16 -5.10 -11.31
CA ILE A 490 -5.78 -4.85 -10.89
C ILE A 490 -5.42 -5.72 -9.68
N SER A 491 -6.36 -5.88 -8.75
CA SER A 491 -6.19 -6.68 -7.55
C SER A 491 -6.42 -8.19 -7.78
N GLN A 492 -6.90 -8.58 -8.96
CA GLN A 492 -7.04 -9.98 -9.34
C GLN A 492 -6.02 -10.33 -10.41
N ALA A 493 -5.19 -11.31 -10.15
CA ALA A 493 -4.24 -11.81 -11.13
C ALA A 493 -4.98 -12.27 -12.39
N VAL A 494 -4.43 -11.98 -13.57
CA VAL A 494 -4.88 -12.58 -14.81
C VAL A 494 -4.50 -14.06 -14.77
N PRO A 495 -5.45 -15.01 -14.84
CA PRO A 495 -5.11 -16.42 -14.82
C PRO A 495 -4.26 -16.76 -16.06
N LEU A 496 -3.07 -17.29 -15.86
CA LEU A 496 -2.13 -17.61 -16.95
C LEU A 496 -2.10 -19.10 -17.27
N VAL A 497 -2.17 -19.91 -16.24
CA VAL A 497 -2.20 -21.39 -16.34
C VAL A 497 -3.31 -21.91 -15.45
N GLY A 498 -3.79 -23.12 -15.73
CA GLY A 498 -4.82 -23.76 -14.93
C GLY A 498 -4.31 -24.19 -13.55
N GLY A 499 -5.23 -24.32 -12.61
CA GLY A 499 -5.00 -24.76 -11.24
C GLY A 499 -5.24 -23.64 -10.22
N GLY A 500 -5.41 -24.05 -8.97
CA GLY A 500 -5.69 -23.15 -7.87
C GLY A 500 -7.17 -22.85 -7.67
N GLY A 501 -7.60 -22.89 -6.40
CA GLY A 501 -8.98 -22.65 -6.01
C GLY A 501 -9.41 -21.19 -6.12
N VAL A 502 -10.70 -20.97 -5.92
CA VAL A 502 -11.26 -19.63 -5.75
C VAL A 502 -11.00 -19.16 -4.33
N THR A 503 -10.11 -18.21 -4.15
CA THR A 503 -9.89 -17.53 -2.87
C THR A 503 -10.72 -16.25 -2.81
N ILE A 504 -11.22 -15.91 -1.63
CA ILE A 504 -12.03 -14.70 -1.39
C ILE A 504 -11.18 -13.61 -0.78
N SER A 505 -10.22 -13.99 0.01
CA SER A 505 -9.26 -13.13 0.69
C SER A 505 -7.84 -13.56 0.32
N GLY A 506 -6.95 -12.64 0.33
CA GLY A 506 -5.56 -12.81 -0.01
C GLY A 506 -5.06 -11.61 -0.79
N PRO A 507 -3.80 -11.27 -0.70
CA PRO A 507 -3.22 -10.19 -1.47
C PRO A 507 -3.27 -10.59 -2.96
N ASN A 508 -4.06 -9.86 -3.72
CA ASN A 508 -4.10 -9.99 -5.16
C ASN A 508 -3.14 -8.98 -5.76
N GLY A 509 -1.99 -9.45 -6.20
CA GLY A 509 -0.99 -8.60 -6.81
C GLY A 509 -1.39 -8.11 -8.19
N VAL A 510 -0.84 -6.97 -8.60
CA VAL A 510 -0.96 -6.47 -9.97
C VAL A 510 0.02 -7.14 -10.93
N LEU A 511 1.01 -7.86 -10.41
CA LEU A 511 2.01 -8.55 -11.21
C LEU A 511 1.46 -9.86 -11.78
N ASN A 512 1.71 -10.11 -13.04
CA ASN A 512 1.42 -11.39 -13.67
C ASN A 512 2.56 -12.36 -13.41
N ASP A 513 2.40 -13.20 -12.42
CA ASP A 513 3.30 -14.30 -12.08
C ASP A 513 2.69 -15.65 -12.49
N LEU A 514 3.46 -16.70 -12.30
CA LEU A 514 3.05 -18.09 -12.51
C LEU A 514 3.09 -18.86 -11.19
N ARG A 515 2.82 -18.20 -10.06
CA ARG A 515 2.65 -18.87 -8.76
C ARG A 515 1.33 -19.63 -8.73
N SER A 516 1.33 -20.75 -8.05
CA SER A 516 0.10 -21.47 -7.74
C SER A 516 -0.79 -20.73 -6.72
N SER A 517 -0.18 -19.98 -5.80
CA SER A 517 -0.85 -19.17 -4.79
C SER A 517 0.04 -18.03 -4.36
N LYS A 518 -0.54 -16.83 -4.13
CA LYS A 518 0.20 -15.69 -3.56
C LYS A 518 0.55 -15.90 -2.10
N ASP A 519 -0.35 -16.52 -1.35
CA ASP A 519 -0.23 -16.71 0.09
C ASP A 519 0.68 -17.90 0.44
N GLU A 520 0.50 -19.03 -0.25
CA GLU A 520 1.14 -20.30 0.09
C GLU A 520 2.24 -20.71 -0.90
N GLY A 521 2.26 -20.13 -2.12
CA GLY A 521 3.24 -20.44 -3.16
C GLY A 521 4.59 -19.78 -2.96
N GLN A 522 5.56 -20.14 -3.83
CA GLN A 522 6.89 -19.53 -3.91
C GLN A 522 6.90 -18.39 -4.93
N SER A 523 7.80 -17.42 -4.78
CA SER A 523 8.04 -16.40 -5.82
C SER A 523 8.55 -17.04 -7.11
N ASN A 524 8.09 -16.54 -8.27
CA ASN A 524 8.46 -17.07 -9.57
C ASN A 524 9.00 -15.97 -10.50
N PHE A 525 10.31 -15.97 -10.74
CA PHE A 525 10.99 -15.00 -11.58
C PHE A 525 11.00 -15.36 -13.07
N THR A 526 10.44 -16.53 -13.41
CA THR A 526 10.17 -16.94 -14.79
C THR A 526 8.70 -16.67 -15.10
N ASN A 527 8.36 -15.40 -15.36
CA ASN A 527 6.99 -14.92 -15.55
C ASN A 527 6.91 -13.90 -16.70
N PRO A 528 5.71 -13.62 -17.25
CA PRO A 528 5.57 -12.73 -18.41
C PRO A 528 5.78 -11.25 -18.11
N GLY A 529 5.82 -10.84 -16.85
CA GLY A 529 5.82 -9.44 -16.45
C GLY A 529 4.57 -8.68 -16.89
N ILE A 530 4.45 -7.43 -16.49
CA ILE A 530 3.28 -6.58 -16.81
C ILE A 530 3.67 -5.13 -17.04
N PHE A 531 2.94 -4.49 -17.93
CA PHE A 531 2.87 -3.03 -18.07
C PHE A 531 1.43 -2.57 -17.83
N LEU A 532 1.27 -1.53 -17.02
CA LEU A 532 0.00 -0.87 -16.75
C LEU A 532 0.14 0.63 -16.97
N ALA A 533 -0.83 1.21 -17.67
CA ALA A 533 -1.02 2.66 -17.78
C ALA A 533 -2.47 2.99 -17.43
N GLY A 534 -2.69 3.78 -16.38
CA GLY A 534 -4.00 4.00 -15.80
C GLY A 534 -4.37 5.46 -15.66
N LEU A 535 -5.66 5.72 -15.82
CA LEU A 535 -6.32 6.98 -15.47
C LEU A 535 -7.39 6.70 -14.43
N GLY A 536 -7.47 7.53 -13.41
CA GLY A 536 -8.48 7.39 -12.36
C GLY A 536 -8.98 8.73 -11.87
N GLY A 537 -10.11 8.69 -11.17
CA GLY A 537 -10.64 9.86 -10.51
C GLY A 537 -11.54 9.49 -9.34
N ASP A 538 -11.52 10.35 -8.33
CA ASP A 538 -12.39 10.26 -7.16
C ASP A 538 -13.17 11.57 -7.04
N ALA A 539 -14.47 11.47 -6.83
CA ALA A 539 -15.36 12.61 -6.69
C ALA A 539 -16.15 12.50 -5.37
N ASP A 540 -15.99 13.46 -4.49
CA ASP A 540 -16.79 13.58 -3.28
C ASP A 540 -18.13 14.24 -3.67
N VAL A 541 -19.08 13.41 -4.14
CA VAL A 541 -20.40 13.84 -4.63
C VAL A 541 -21.24 14.45 -3.50
N LEU A 542 -21.11 13.88 -2.31
CA LEU A 542 -21.62 14.38 -1.04
C LEU A 542 -20.54 14.18 0.04
N PRO A 543 -20.60 14.88 1.17
CA PRO A 543 -19.65 14.66 2.27
C PRO A 543 -19.54 13.20 2.72
N GLN A 544 -20.66 12.45 2.62
CA GLN A 544 -20.75 11.03 2.97
C GLN A 544 -20.50 10.10 1.79
N LEU A 545 -20.60 10.58 0.53
CA LEU A 545 -20.61 9.74 -0.67
C LEU A 545 -19.48 10.11 -1.63
N ARG A 546 -18.57 9.18 -1.84
CA ARG A 546 -17.53 9.24 -2.86
C ARG A 546 -17.84 8.31 -4.01
N ALA A 547 -17.72 8.80 -5.22
CA ALA A 547 -17.67 8.00 -6.44
C ALA A 547 -16.23 7.91 -6.95
N SER A 548 -15.80 6.73 -7.35
CA SER A 548 -14.47 6.50 -7.92
C SER A 548 -14.59 5.79 -9.26
N PHE A 549 -13.68 6.08 -10.19
CA PHE A 549 -13.58 5.38 -11.45
C PHE A 549 -12.11 5.18 -11.84
N ASN A 550 -11.83 4.08 -12.55
CA ASN A 550 -10.50 3.79 -13.07
C ASN A 550 -10.60 3.17 -14.45
N PHE A 551 -9.61 3.45 -15.28
CA PHE A 551 -9.43 2.87 -16.60
C PHE A 551 -7.94 2.57 -16.79
N ASN A 552 -7.58 1.29 -16.89
CA ASN A 552 -6.21 0.84 -16.93
C ASN A 552 -5.95 -0.01 -18.16
N TYR A 553 -5.00 0.39 -18.98
CA TYR A 553 -4.45 -0.42 -20.06
C TYR A 553 -3.48 -1.44 -19.49
N LEU A 554 -3.62 -2.72 -19.87
CA LEU A 554 -2.81 -3.84 -19.40
C LEU A 554 -2.13 -4.56 -20.57
N SER A 555 -0.84 -4.86 -20.43
CA SER A 555 -0.05 -5.58 -21.43
C SER A 555 1.00 -6.46 -20.76
N PHE A 556 1.19 -7.69 -21.26
CA PHE A 556 2.38 -8.49 -20.95
C PHE A 556 3.64 -7.79 -21.47
N ILE A 557 4.76 -7.99 -20.78
CA ILE A 557 6.08 -7.53 -21.26
C ILE A 557 6.66 -8.55 -22.23
N ASP A 558 6.67 -9.82 -21.86
CA ASP A 558 7.11 -10.94 -22.70
C ASP A 558 6.11 -12.10 -22.57
N THR A 559 5.85 -12.82 -23.65
CA THR A 559 4.83 -13.89 -23.68
C THR A 559 5.42 -15.28 -23.91
N GLU A 560 6.72 -15.37 -24.11
CA GLU A 560 7.43 -16.63 -24.39
C GLU A 560 7.25 -17.65 -23.26
N VAL A 561 7.23 -17.18 -22.00
CA VAL A 561 6.98 -18.04 -20.84
C VAL A 561 5.56 -18.61 -20.86
N ILE A 562 4.58 -17.81 -21.27
CA ILE A 562 3.18 -18.24 -21.38
C ILE A 562 3.05 -19.28 -22.51
N ASP A 563 3.72 -19.02 -23.65
CA ASP A 563 3.72 -19.92 -24.80
C ASP A 563 4.23 -21.31 -24.42
N VAL A 564 5.28 -21.38 -23.59
CA VAL A 564 5.83 -22.62 -23.06
C VAL A 564 4.89 -23.26 -22.03
N ALA A 565 4.44 -22.47 -21.04
CA ALA A 565 3.61 -22.96 -19.93
C ALA A 565 2.28 -23.57 -20.40
N ARG A 566 1.70 -23.02 -21.46
CA ARG A 566 0.42 -23.48 -22.03
C ARG A 566 0.60 -24.38 -23.26
N ALA A 567 1.83 -24.67 -23.68
CA ALA A 567 2.11 -25.35 -24.95
C ALA A 567 1.36 -24.69 -26.15
N GLN A 568 1.24 -23.39 -26.15
CA GLN A 568 0.49 -22.55 -27.09
C GLN A 568 1.39 -21.42 -27.59
N GLY A 569 1.68 -21.35 -28.87
CA GLY A 569 2.54 -20.31 -29.41
C GLY A 569 1.80 -19.04 -29.84
N GLY A 570 2.51 -17.91 -29.84
CA GLY A 570 2.07 -16.67 -30.45
C GLY A 570 1.03 -15.88 -29.65
N VAL A 571 1.06 -15.93 -28.33
CA VAL A 571 0.18 -15.12 -27.47
C VAL A 571 0.52 -13.63 -27.63
N PRO A 572 -0.43 -12.78 -28.05
CA PRO A 572 -0.19 -11.33 -28.18
C PRO A 572 -0.03 -10.66 -26.80
N LYS A 573 0.77 -9.60 -26.75
CA LYS A 573 1.08 -8.90 -25.48
C LYS A 573 -0.09 -8.10 -24.89
N HIS A 574 -0.96 -7.52 -25.70
CA HIS A 574 -2.06 -6.67 -25.24
C HIS A 574 -3.15 -7.50 -24.54
N ILE A 575 -3.24 -7.39 -23.22
CA ILE A 575 -4.21 -8.11 -22.38
C ILE A 575 -5.61 -7.51 -22.57
N GLY A 576 -5.74 -6.20 -22.39
CA GLY A 576 -7.00 -5.48 -22.47
C GLY A 576 -7.02 -4.22 -21.61
N GLU A 577 -8.21 -3.64 -21.48
CA GLU A 577 -8.49 -2.49 -20.63
C GLU A 577 -9.36 -2.89 -19.44
N ASP A 578 -8.90 -2.56 -18.24
CA ASP A 578 -9.68 -2.69 -17.01
C ASP A 578 -10.45 -1.39 -16.76
N ALA A 579 -11.77 -1.47 -16.77
CA ALA A 579 -12.66 -0.36 -16.45
C ALA A 579 -13.43 -0.65 -15.16
N SER A 580 -13.37 0.24 -14.18
CA SER A 580 -14.07 0.08 -12.92
C SER A 580 -14.71 1.35 -12.40
N ALA A 581 -15.79 1.18 -11.63
CA ALA A 581 -16.48 2.24 -10.92
C ALA A 581 -16.89 1.75 -9.52
N SER A 582 -16.84 2.65 -8.54
CA SER A 582 -17.20 2.34 -7.16
C SER A 582 -17.94 3.50 -6.50
N LEU A 583 -18.90 3.18 -5.63
CA LEU A 583 -19.54 4.10 -4.71
C LEU A 583 -19.13 3.70 -3.29
N ILE A 584 -18.65 4.68 -2.53
CA ILE A 584 -18.24 4.51 -1.14
C ILE A 584 -19.06 5.45 -0.29
N TYR A 585 -19.89 4.90 0.59
CA TYR A 585 -20.79 5.65 1.45
C TYR A 585 -20.39 5.52 2.92
N ARG A 586 -20.21 6.67 3.59
CA ARG A 586 -19.86 6.81 5.00
C ARG A 586 -20.96 7.57 5.73
N PRO A 587 -22.02 6.89 6.21
CA PRO A 587 -23.21 7.56 6.77
C PRO A 587 -22.88 8.48 7.95
N LEU A 588 -21.87 8.16 8.74
CA LEU A 588 -21.45 8.94 9.91
C LEU A 588 -20.31 9.93 9.60
N MET A 589 -19.91 10.09 8.34
CA MET A 589 -18.71 10.85 7.93
C MET A 589 -17.42 10.39 8.64
N SER A 590 -17.40 9.19 9.14
CA SER A 590 -16.26 8.52 9.82
C SER A 590 -15.99 7.18 9.17
N GLN A 591 -14.95 6.48 9.63
CA GLN A 591 -14.62 5.13 9.17
C GLN A 591 -15.32 4.01 9.97
N ASN A 592 -16.19 4.36 10.92
CA ASN A 592 -16.90 3.36 11.72
C ASN A 592 -17.92 2.54 10.92
N ILE A 593 -18.52 3.16 9.91
CA ILE A 593 -19.41 2.48 8.97
C ILE A 593 -19.02 2.90 7.56
N VAL A 594 -18.56 1.93 6.77
CA VAL A 594 -18.22 2.14 5.37
C VAL A 594 -18.94 1.10 4.53
N LEU A 595 -19.80 1.57 3.63
CA LEU A 595 -20.49 0.73 2.66
C LEU A 595 -19.91 0.99 1.27
N ARG A 596 -19.61 -0.08 0.53
CA ARG A 596 -19.04 0.01 -0.81
C ARG A 596 -19.84 -0.84 -1.79
N ALA A 597 -20.07 -0.30 -2.98
CA ALA A 597 -20.54 -1.04 -4.14
C ALA A 597 -19.58 -0.78 -5.30
N SER A 598 -19.03 -1.82 -5.90
CA SER A 598 -18.06 -1.70 -7.00
C SER A 598 -18.43 -2.60 -8.16
N TYR A 599 -18.15 -2.13 -9.37
CA TYR A 599 -18.24 -2.91 -10.60
C TYR A 599 -16.95 -2.72 -11.39
N ALA A 600 -16.40 -3.81 -11.88
CA ALA A 600 -15.24 -3.81 -12.76
C ALA A 600 -15.43 -4.77 -13.93
N ARG A 601 -14.87 -4.41 -15.08
CA ARG A 601 -14.91 -5.21 -16.30
C ARG A 601 -13.57 -5.13 -17.02
N LEU A 602 -13.03 -6.29 -17.42
CA LEU A 602 -11.93 -6.36 -18.37
C LEU A 602 -12.51 -6.38 -19.79
N ILE A 603 -12.16 -5.37 -20.59
CA ILE A 603 -12.42 -5.32 -22.01
C ILE A 603 -11.28 -6.09 -22.67
N ALA A 604 -11.52 -7.38 -22.91
CA ALA A 604 -10.50 -8.32 -23.33
C ALA A 604 -9.93 -7.98 -24.73
N ALA A 605 -8.61 -7.83 -24.84
CA ALA A 605 -7.91 -7.66 -26.10
C ALA A 605 -7.34 -8.99 -26.61
N ARG A 606 -6.49 -8.91 -27.64
CA ARG A 606 -6.00 -10.12 -28.35
C ARG A 606 -5.21 -11.05 -27.43
N GLY A 607 -4.43 -10.54 -26.48
CA GLY A 607 -3.63 -11.34 -25.58
C GLY A 607 -4.50 -12.17 -24.63
N PHE A 608 -5.49 -11.54 -24.00
CA PHE A 608 -6.43 -12.25 -23.14
C PHE A 608 -7.30 -13.24 -23.94
N ASN A 609 -7.82 -12.83 -25.11
CA ASN A 609 -8.64 -13.68 -25.95
C ASN A 609 -7.88 -14.87 -26.56
N ALA A 610 -6.56 -14.79 -26.69
CA ALA A 610 -5.73 -15.93 -27.11
C ALA A 610 -5.61 -16.98 -26.02
N LEU A 611 -5.65 -16.53 -24.74
CA LEU A 611 -5.61 -17.43 -23.58
C LEU A 611 -7.01 -17.98 -23.24
N PHE A 612 -8.03 -17.12 -23.32
CA PHE A 612 -9.40 -17.40 -22.89
C PHE A 612 -10.40 -16.89 -23.92
N PRO A 613 -10.63 -17.67 -25.01
CA PRO A 613 -11.57 -17.30 -26.06
C PRO A 613 -12.99 -17.13 -25.49
N HIS A 614 -13.68 -16.09 -25.97
CA HIS A 614 -15.08 -15.82 -25.60
C HIS A 614 -15.35 -15.48 -24.13
N ALA A 615 -14.32 -15.35 -23.29
CA ALA A 615 -14.49 -14.94 -21.90
C ALA A 615 -14.95 -13.48 -21.83
N ASN A 616 -15.83 -13.19 -20.88
CA ASN A 616 -16.34 -11.84 -20.60
C ASN A 616 -16.15 -11.50 -19.13
N PRO A 617 -14.91 -11.24 -18.71
CA PRO A 617 -14.58 -11.03 -17.31
C PRO A 617 -15.27 -9.78 -16.75
N GLN A 618 -16.03 -9.96 -15.70
CA GLN A 618 -16.68 -8.90 -14.96
C GLN A 618 -16.77 -9.25 -13.47
N TYR A 619 -16.91 -8.22 -12.66
CA TYR A 619 -16.88 -8.32 -11.23
C TYR A 619 -17.85 -7.33 -10.60
N PHE A 620 -18.65 -7.78 -9.66
CA PHE A 620 -19.49 -6.96 -8.82
C PHE A 620 -19.22 -7.27 -7.35
N LEU A 621 -19.00 -6.23 -6.55
CA LEU A 621 -18.78 -6.33 -5.11
C LEU A 621 -19.77 -5.46 -4.34
N LEU A 622 -20.29 -6.02 -3.27
CA LEU A 622 -20.86 -5.28 -2.14
C LEU A 622 -20.00 -5.55 -0.92
N ASN A 623 -19.62 -4.48 -0.22
CA ASN A 623 -18.83 -4.59 0.99
C ASN A 623 -19.37 -3.66 2.09
N ALA A 624 -19.41 -4.15 3.31
CA ALA A 624 -19.81 -3.39 4.50
C ALA A 624 -18.78 -3.61 5.61
N VAL A 625 -18.16 -2.52 6.05
CA VAL A 625 -17.20 -2.52 7.15
C VAL A 625 -17.79 -1.76 8.32
N PHE A 626 -17.75 -2.38 9.50
CA PHE A 626 -18.10 -1.80 10.79
C PHE A 626 -16.87 -1.82 11.69
N ALA A 627 -16.53 -0.70 12.29
CA ALA A 627 -15.41 -0.57 13.21
C ALA A 627 -15.82 0.16 14.49
N TYR A 628 -15.38 -0.41 15.64
CA TYR A 628 -15.56 0.15 16.99
C TYR A 628 -14.22 0.44 17.64
#